data_d3da9e1b5db7e538d5a7e0efa1f0b747
#
_entry.id   d3da9e1b5db7e538d5a7e0efa1f0b747
#
_cell.length_a   1.000
_cell.length_b   1.000
_cell.length_c   1.000
_cell.angle_alpha   90.00
_cell.angle_beta   90.00
_cell.angle_gamma   90.00
#
_symmetry.space_group_name_H-M   'P 1'
#
loop_
_entity.id
_entity.type
_entity.pdbx_description
1 polymer ?
#
loop_
_entity_poly.entity_id
_entity_poly.type
_entity_poly.pdbx_seq_one_letter_code
_entity_poly.pdbx_strand_id
1 'polypeptide(L)'
;MNAPDHKQLEKQRVDANKLEKRLCRLAGQAIADFSMIEAGDRVMVCLSGGKDSYGLLDVLLKLRARAPIAFDIVAVNLDQKHPGYPAHVLPDYLKSLGIEFLIAEQDTYSVVKRLIPEGKTMCSLCSRLRRGVLYRLAGELGASRIALGHHRDDILETFFLNLFFGGKLKAMPPKLASDDGKHVVIRPLAYVKEKDLARYAKVRAFPIIPCDLCGSQDHLQRKQVKQMLRLWEKEFPGRVETVFNSLQRVAPSHLLDRKLFDFPAVAASGMTTEDGDKAFDAEDFSSIAPSPLRIMPTPK
;
A
#
# COMPACT_ATOMS: atom_id res chain seq x y z
N MET A 1 7.47 3.21 39.88
CA MET A 1 6.75 3.49 38.60
C MET A 1 5.34 3.89 38.99
N ASN A 2 4.96 5.17 38.78
CA ASN A 2 3.62 5.63 39.12
C ASN A 2 2.63 5.01 38.11
N ALA A 3 1.52 4.46 38.63
CA ALA A 3 0.42 3.97 37.80
C ALA A 3 -0.10 5.12 36.89
N PRO A 4 -0.39 4.87 35.61
CA PRO A 4 -0.88 5.92 34.73
C PRO A 4 -2.23 6.45 35.26
N ASP A 5 -2.39 7.76 35.24
CA ASP A 5 -3.60 8.47 35.67
C ASP A 5 -4.80 7.95 34.85
N HIS A 6 -5.91 7.64 35.51
CA HIS A 6 -7.14 7.14 34.89
C HIS A 6 -7.60 8.00 33.70
N LYS A 7 -7.46 9.32 33.78
CA LYS A 7 -7.74 10.25 32.68
C LYS A 7 -6.84 10.04 31.46
N GLN A 8 -5.58 9.68 31.70
CA GLN A 8 -4.61 9.42 30.63
C GLN A 8 -4.92 8.11 29.89
N LEU A 9 -5.31 7.07 30.62
CA LEU A 9 -5.74 5.78 30.06
C LEU A 9 -7.02 5.93 29.24
N GLU A 10 -8.00 6.70 29.74
CA GLU A 10 -9.25 6.96 29.02
C GLU A 10 -9.01 7.75 27.73
N LYS A 11 -8.15 8.78 27.76
CA LYS A 11 -7.74 9.53 26.57
C LYS A 11 -7.07 8.63 25.54
N GLN A 12 -6.17 7.75 25.96
CA GLN A 12 -5.50 6.79 25.07
C GLN A 12 -6.51 5.83 24.41
N ARG A 13 -7.50 5.34 25.15
CA ARG A 13 -8.56 4.47 24.66
C ARG A 13 -9.44 5.19 23.62
N VAL A 14 -9.82 6.44 23.88
CA VAL A 14 -10.60 7.26 22.93
C VAL A 14 -9.82 7.50 21.65
N ASP A 15 -8.53 7.83 21.74
CA ASP A 15 -7.66 8.07 20.59
C ASP A 15 -7.43 6.78 19.78
N ALA A 16 -7.30 5.63 20.44
CA ALA A 16 -7.23 4.33 19.80
C ALA A 16 -8.48 4.01 18.98
N ASN A 17 -9.68 4.24 19.57
CA ASN A 17 -10.96 4.02 18.89
C ASN A 17 -11.16 4.96 17.70
N LYS A 18 -10.75 6.23 17.81
CA LYS A 18 -10.79 7.19 16.69
C LYS A 18 -9.88 6.75 15.55
N LEU A 19 -8.68 6.25 15.87
CA LEU A 19 -7.72 5.75 14.88
C LEU A 19 -8.26 4.51 14.16
N GLU A 20 -8.79 3.54 14.89
CA GLU A 20 -9.44 2.34 14.32
C GLU A 20 -10.57 2.71 13.36
N LYS A 21 -11.50 3.57 13.80
CA LYS A 21 -12.62 4.04 12.96
C LYS A 21 -12.12 4.70 11.67
N ARG A 22 -11.04 5.51 11.76
CA ARG A 22 -10.43 6.14 10.59
C ARG A 22 -9.83 5.12 9.63
N LEU A 23 -9.07 4.13 10.13
CA LEU A 23 -8.50 3.08 9.31
C LEU A 23 -9.58 2.26 8.60
N CYS A 24 -10.60 1.81 9.33
CA CYS A 24 -11.74 1.08 8.75
C CYS A 24 -12.47 1.92 7.69
N ARG A 25 -12.70 3.21 7.95
CA ARG A 25 -13.35 4.11 6.99
C ARG A 25 -12.54 4.25 5.70
N LEU A 26 -11.23 4.49 5.80
CA LEU A 26 -10.35 4.66 4.64
C LEU A 26 -10.20 3.37 3.84
N ALA A 27 -10.05 2.23 4.52
CA ALA A 27 -9.99 0.93 3.87
C ALA A 27 -11.34 0.56 3.22
N GLY A 28 -12.46 0.79 3.90
CA GLY A 28 -13.79 0.59 3.35
C GLY A 28 -14.06 1.47 2.12
N GLN A 29 -13.63 2.73 2.16
CA GLN A 29 -13.72 3.64 1.02
C GLN A 29 -12.89 3.10 -0.17
N ALA A 30 -11.64 2.70 0.04
CA ALA A 30 -10.82 2.12 -1.03
C ALA A 30 -11.44 0.84 -1.61
N ILE A 31 -12.00 -0.03 -0.76
CA ILE A 31 -12.71 -1.25 -1.20
C ILE A 31 -13.89 -0.88 -2.09
N ALA A 32 -14.68 0.12 -1.73
CA ALA A 32 -15.84 0.57 -2.50
C ALA A 32 -15.42 1.26 -3.80
N ASP A 33 -14.52 2.24 -3.75
CA ASP A 33 -14.10 3.03 -4.91
C ASP A 33 -13.49 2.17 -6.03
N PHE A 34 -12.79 1.09 -5.66
CA PHE A 34 -12.17 0.18 -6.62
C PHE A 34 -12.89 -1.18 -6.74
N SER A 35 -14.08 -1.34 -6.15
CA SER A 35 -14.85 -2.60 -6.17
C SER A 35 -13.95 -3.81 -5.86
N MET A 36 -13.19 -3.73 -4.75
CA MET A 36 -12.15 -4.72 -4.43
C MET A 36 -12.72 -6.05 -3.94
N ILE A 37 -13.83 -6.00 -3.20
CA ILE A 37 -14.48 -7.17 -2.58
C ILE A 37 -15.96 -7.15 -2.95
N GLU A 38 -16.48 -8.30 -3.36
CA GLU A 38 -17.85 -8.53 -3.76
C GLU A 38 -18.51 -9.59 -2.85
N ALA A 39 -19.84 -9.67 -2.92
CA ALA A 39 -20.58 -10.67 -2.14
C ALA A 39 -20.15 -12.10 -2.56
N GLY A 40 -19.88 -12.96 -1.57
CA GLY A 40 -19.42 -14.32 -1.79
C GLY A 40 -17.92 -14.47 -2.04
N ASP A 41 -17.15 -13.38 -2.09
CA ASP A 41 -15.69 -13.47 -2.23
C ASP A 41 -15.03 -14.21 -1.05
N ARG A 42 -14.00 -15.01 -1.36
CA ARG A 42 -13.05 -15.55 -0.40
C ARG A 42 -11.73 -14.79 -0.50
N VAL A 43 -11.42 -13.99 0.50
CA VAL A 43 -10.28 -13.09 0.54
C VAL A 43 -9.10 -13.74 1.26
N MET A 44 -8.03 -14.04 0.53
CA MET A 44 -6.76 -14.49 1.09
C MET A 44 -5.93 -13.30 1.54
N VAL A 45 -5.76 -13.12 2.84
CA VAL A 45 -4.95 -12.05 3.43
C VAL A 45 -3.52 -12.54 3.61
N CYS A 46 -2.58 -11.95 2.85
CA CYS A 46 -1.17 -12.33 2.92
C CYS A 46 -0.46 -11.65 4.09
N LEU A 47 0.02 -12.44 5.04
CA LEU A 47 0.72 -11.99 6.23
C LEU A 47 2.24 -12.15 6.08
N SER A 48 2.97 -11.07 6.25
CA SER A 48 4.44 -11.08 6.28
C SER A 48 5.02 -11.03 7.71
N GLY A 49 4.18 -10.90 8.72
CA GLY A 49 4.62 -10.62 10.09
C GLY A 49 4.94 -9.13 10.35
N GLY A 50 4.87 -8.27 9.34
CA GLY A 50 5.06 -6.83 9.48
C GLY A 50 3.78 -6.09 9.92
N LYS A 51 3.95 -4.88 10.49
CA LYS A 51 2.87 -4.03 11.02
C LYS A 51 1.70 -3.85 10.05
N ASP A 52 2.00 -3.72 8.75
CA ASP A 52 1.00 -3.40 7.73
C ASP A 52 0.12 -4.60 7.41
N SER A 53 0.69 -5.80 7.40
CA SER A 53 -0.06 -7.04 7.18
C SER A 53 -0.96 -7.40 8.37
N TYR A 54 -0.50 -7.18 9.60
CA TYR A 54 -1.36 -7.30 10.80
C TYR A 54 -2.48 -6.26 10.78
N GLY A 55 -2.15 -5.00 10.46
CA GLY A 55 -3.13 -3.92 10.33
C GLY A 55 -4.19 -4.22 9.26
N LEU A 56 -3.78 -4.78 8.12
CA LEU A 56 -4.69 -5.20 7.06
C LEU A 56 -5.67 -6.27 7.57
N LEU A 57 -5.15 -7.33 8.20
CA LEU A 57 -6.00 -8.41 8.71
C LEU A 57 -7.01 -7.91 9.73
N ASP A 58 -6.55 -7.14 10.73
CA ASP A 58 -7.43 -6.64 11.80
C ASP A 58 -8.52 -5.70 11.25
N VAL A 59 -8.17 -4.81 10.30
CA VAL A 59 -9.13 -3.92 9.64
C VAL A 59 -10.13 -4.72 8.80
N LEU A 60 -9.70 -5.72 8.03
CA LEU A 60 -10.60 -6.54 7.22
C LEU A 60 -11.55 -7.38 8.06
N LEU A 61 -11.10 -7.94 9.19
CA LEU A 61 -11.97 -8.65 10.13
C LEU A 61 -13.07 -7.75 10.69
N LYS A 62 -12.75 -6.51 11.03
CA LYS A 62 -13.72 -5.51 11.50
C LYS A 62 -14.68 -5.06 10.41
N LEU A 63 -14.19 -4.89 9.19
CA LEU A 63 -15.04 -4.56 8.04
C LEU A 63 -15.98 -5.72 7.72
N ARG A 64 -15.50 -6.97 7.71
CA ARG A 64 -16.34 -8.16 7.49
C ARG A 64 -17.51 -8.22 8.46
N ALA A 65 -17.27 -7.93 9.74
CA ALA A 65 -18.31 -7.95 10.77
C ALA A 65 -19.39 -6.86 10.60
N ARG A 66 -19.16 -5.84 9.75
CA ARG A 66 -20.03 -4.66 9.57
C ARG A 66 -20.45 -4.44 8.12
N ALA A 67 -19.90 -5.21 7.21
CA ALA A 67 -20.16 -5.05 5.77
C ALA A 67 -21.62 -5.38 5.42
N PRO A 68 -22.21 -4.69 4.45
CA PRO A 68 -23.54 -5.03 3.92
C PRO A 68 -23.53 -6.27 3.03
N ILE A 69 -22.36 -6.80 2.72
CA ILE A 69 -22.14 -8.01 1.91
C ILE A 69 -21.40 -9.07 2.72
N ALA A 70 -21.71 -10.33 2.48
CA ALA A 70 -21.00 -11.46 3.07
C ALA A 70 -19.75 -11.80 2.24
N PHE A 71 -18.60 -11.97 2.90
CA PHE A 71 -17.37 -12.50 2.31
C PHE A 71 -16.54 -13.21 3.38
N ASP A 72 -15.71 -14.16 2.94
CA ASP A 72 -14.85 -14.94 3.83
C ASP A 72 -13.41 -14.44 3.81
N ILE A 73 -12.69 -14.70 4.91
CA ILE A 73 -11.29 -14.38 5.07
C ILE A 73 -10.51 -15.62 5.48
N VAL A 74 -9.44 -15.91 4.74
CA VAL A 74 -8.39 -16.84 5.13
C VAL A 74 -7.06 -16.12 5.24
N ALA A 75 -6.36 -16.29 6.36
CA ALA A 75 -5.04 -15.69 6.57
C ALA A 75 -3.94 -16.63 6.07
N VAL A 76 -3.00 -16.15 5.28
CA VAL A 76 -1.91 -16.97 4.73
C VAL A 76 -0.56 -16.32 5.03
N ASN A 77 0.35 -17.08 5.62
CA ASN A 77 1.76 -16.73 5.73
C ASN A 77 2.60 -17.70 4.92
N LEU A 78 3.62 -17.17 4.23
CA LEU A 78 4.66 -17.96 3.59
C LEU A 78 5.95 -17.84 4.39
N ASP A 79 6.30 -18.91 5.10
CA ASP A 79 7.63 -19.08 5.69
C ASP A 79 8.63 -19.44 4.59
N GLN A 80 9.52 -18.50 4.29
CA GLN A 80 10.56 -18.63 3.26
C GLN A 80 11.84 -19.28 3.80
N LYS A 81 11.82 -19.76 5.05
CA LYS A 81 12.95 -20.36 5.76
C LYS A 81 14.15 -19.41 5.92
N HIS A 82 13.87 -18.14 6.19
CA HIS A 82 14.91 -17.20 6.59
C HIS A 82 15.51 -17.62 7.94
N PRO A 83 16.85 -17.60 8.08
CA PRO A 83 17.50 -17.86 9.36
C PRO A 83 16.98 -16.91 10.44
N GLY A 84 16.65 -17.47 11.62
CA GLY A 84 16.13 -16.69 12.75
C GLY A 84 14.66 -16.26 12.65
N TYR A 85 13.92 -16.74 11.67
CA TYR A 85 12.48 -16.48 11.59
C TYR A 85 11.72 -17.14 12.75
N PRO A 86 10.96 -16.37 13.58
CA PRO A 86 10.26 -16.91 14.73
C PRO A 86 8.94 -17.57 14.29
N ALA A 87 9.01 -18.82 13.84
CA ALA A 87 7.91 -19.54 13.20
C ALA A 87 6.62 -19.71 14.06
N HIS A 88 6.73 -19.58 15.40
CA HIS A 88 5.61 -19.73 16.32
C HIS A 88 4.73 -18.45 16.42
N VAL A 89 5.29 -17.27 16.19
CA VAL A 89 4.62 -15.99 16.50
C VAL A 89 3.32 -15.80 15.71
N LEU A 90 3.34 -16.03 14.40
CA LEU A 90 2.15 -15.88 13.56
C LEU A 90 1.07 -16.94 13.85
N PRO A 91 1.39 -18.25 13.93
CA PRO A 91 0.40 -19.27 14.28
C PRO A 91 -0.27 -19.00 15.63
N ASP A 92 0.49 -18.60 16.66
CA ASP A 92 -0.05 -18.32 17.99
C ASP A 92 -1.02 -17.15 17.97
N TYR A 93 -0.62 -16.06 17.25
CA TYR A 93 -1.50 -14.90 17.06
C TYR A 93 -2.80 -15.28 16.29
N LEU A 94 -2.68 -16.01 15.19
CA LEU A 94 -3.84 -16.38 14.36
C LEU A 94 -4.79 -17.33 15.08
N LYS A 95 -4.27 -18.28 15.85
CA LYS A 95 -5.08 -19.14 16.76
C LYS A 95 -5.87 -18.30 17.76
N SER A 96 -5.25 -17.26 18.34
CA SER A 96 -5.92 -16.38 19.30
C SER A 96 -7.09 -15.60 18.71
N LEU A 97 -7.09 -15.37 17.37
CA LEU A 97 -8.19 -14.72 16.65
C LEU A 97 -9.33 -15.68 16.27
N GLY A 98 -9.13 -16.98 16.35
CA GLY A 98 -10.12 -17.98 15.97
C GLY A 98 -10.52 -17.94 14.49
N ILE A 99 -9.62 -17.57 13.60
CA ILE A 99 -9.87 -17.47 12.15
C ILE A 99 -9.19 -18.61 11.39
N GLU A 100 -9.67 -18.89 10.19
CA GLU A 100 -9.01 -19.83 9.29
C GLU A 100 -7.66 -19.27 8.83
N PHE A 101 -6.61 -20.11 8.90
CA PHE A 101 -5.29 -19.72 8.43
C PHE A 101 -4.47 -20.89 7.90
N LEU A 102 -3.49 -20.56 7.06
CA LEU A 102 -2.49 -21.49 6.53
C LEU A 102 -1.09 -20.89 6.71
N ILE A 103 -0.18 -21.66 7.29
CA ILE A 103 1.26 -21.37 7.24
C ILE A 103 1.87 -22.30 6.20
N ALA A 104 2.23 -21.73 5.05
CA ALA A 104 2.91 -22.47 3.99
C ALA A 104 4.42 -22.36 4.18
N GLU A 105 5.12 -23.47 4.07
CA GLU A 105 6.57 -23.54 4.15
C GLU A 105 7.15 -23.80 2.77
N GLN A 106 8.03 -22.92 2.31
CA GLN A 106 8.77 -23.16 1.07
C GLN A 106 10.08 -22.41 1.12
N ASP A 107 11.20 -23.14 1.06
CA ASP A 107 12.53 -22.57 1.08
C ASP A 107 12.84 -21.81 -0.22
N THR A 108 12.29 -20.60 -0.32
CA THR A 108 12.62 -19.68 -1.41
C THR A 108 13.89 -18.89 -1.11
N TYR A 109 14.29 -18.79 0.15
CA TYR A 109 15.50 -18.08 0.55
C TYR A 109 16.77 -18.74 0.02
N SER A 110 16.94 -20.05 0.22
CA SER A 110 18.09 -20.79 -0.29
C SER A 110 18.15 -20.77 -1.82
N VAL A 111 16.99 -20.83 -2.49
CA VAL A 111 16.92 -20.71 -3.97
C VAL A 111 17.44 -19.34 -4.43
N VAL A 112 17.00 -18.27 -3.81
CA VAL A 112 17.43 -16.90 -4.15
C VAL A 112 18.93 -16.72 -3.88
N LYS A 113 19.42 -17.18 -2.73
CA LYS A 113 20.85 -17.13 -2.37
C LYS A 113 21.74 -17.87 -3.38
N ARG A 114 21.29 -19.02 -3.88
CA ARG A 114 22.03 -19.81 -4.86
C ARG A 114 22.07 -19.17 -6.25
N LEU A 115 20.98 -18.48 -6.66
CA LEU A 115 20.83 -17.95 -8.02
C LEU A 115 21.35 -16.52 -8.19
N ILE A 116 21.42 -15.76 -7.11
CA ILE A 116 21.85 -14.36 -7.16
C ILE A 116 23.26 -14.22 -6.60
N PRO A 117 24.23 -13.71 -7.39
CA PRO A 117 25.59 -13.48 -6.93
C PRO A 117 25.64 -12.51 -5.75
N GLU A 118 26.66 -12.67 -4.91
CA GLU A 118 26.90 -11.80 -3.77
C GLU A 118 27.06 -10.32 -4.23
N GLY A 119 26.42 -9.37 -3.50
CA GLY A 119 26.42 -7.96 -3.88
C GLY A 119 25.34 -7.56 -4.90
N LYS A 120 24.58 -8.49 -5.47
CA LYS A 120 23.43 -8.18 -6.34
C LYS A 120 22.10 -8.18 -5.56
N THR A 121 21.11 -7.44 -6.07
CA THR A 121 19.81 -7.33 -5.42
C THR A 121 18.99 -8.61 -5.56
N MET A 122 18.53 -9.16 -4.44
CA MET A 122 17.76 -10.40 -4.39
C MET A 122 16.24 -10.16 -4.52
N CYS A 123 15.78 -8.91 -4.35
CA CYS A 123 14.37 -8.59 -4.15
C CYS A 123 13.46 -8.93 -5.32
N SER A 124 13.93 -8.76 -6.57
CA SER A 124 13.08 -9.03 -7.74
C SER A 124 12.79 -10.53 -7.92
N LEU A 125 13.80 -11.39 -7.73
CA LEU A 125 13.63 -12.85 -7.79
C LEU A 125 12.82 -13.35 -6.59
N CYS A 126 13.14 -12.90 -5.38
CA CYS A 126 12.41 -13.24 -4.16
C CYS A 126 10.92 -12.87 -4.27
N SER A 127 10.60 -11.65 -4.73
CA SER A 127 9.21 -11.23 -4.90
C SER A 127 8.45 -12.03 -5.96
N ARG A 128 9.14 -12.45 -7.04
CA ARG A 128 8.56 -13.29 -8.09
C ARG A 128 8.26 -14.70 -7.58
N LEU A 129 9.22 -15.34 -6.91
CA LEU A 129 9.01 -16.66 -6.32
C LEU A 129 7.88 -16.66 -5.29
N ARG A 130 7.91 -15.70 -4.36
CA ARG A 130 6.86 -15.54 -3.36
C ARG A 130 5.48 -15.35 -3.99
N ARG A 131 5.40 -14.55 -5.07
CA ARG A 131 4.15 -14.31 -5.78
C ARG A 131 3.60 -15.59 -6.42
N GLY A 132 4.45 -16.38 -7.09
CA GLY A 132 4.06 -17.66 -7.65
C GLY A 132 3.50 -18.63 -6.61
N VAL A 133 4.13 -18.71 -5.43
CA VAL A 133 3.63 -19.53 -4.32
C VAL A 133 2.27 -19.03 -3.83
N LEU A 134 2.12 -17.71 -3.63
CA LEU A 134 0.85 -17.13 -3.16
C LEU A 134 -0.29 -17.35 -4.16
N TYR A 135 -0.02 -17.28 -5.46
CA TYR A 135 -1.04 -17.55 -6.50
C TYR A 135 -1.47 -19.03 -6.48
N ARG A 136 -0.52 -19.97 -6.36
CA ARG A 136 -0.84 -21.38 -6.21
C ARG A 136 -1.70 -21.62 -4.97
N LEU A 137 -1.32 -21.09 -3.81
CA LEU A 137 -2.08 -21.22 -2.56
C LEU A 137 -3.48 -20.59 -2.66
N ALA A 138 -3.61 -19.46 -3.36
CA ALA A 138 -4.93 -18.86 -3.59
C ALA A 138 -5.85 -19.81 -4.38
N GLY A 139 -5.32 -20.50 -5.40
CA GLY A 139 -6.07 -21.52 -6.14
C GLY A 139 -6.46 -22.72 -5.27
N GLU A 140 -5.51 -23.26 -4.48
CA GLU A 140 -5.75 -24.40 -3.57
C GLU A 140 -6.80 -24.09 -2.49
N LEU A 141 -6.83 -22.83 -2.01
CA LEU A 141 -7.79 -22.36 -1.00
C LEU A 141 -9.12 -21.88 -1.60
N GLY A 142 -9.28 -21.86 -2.92
CA GLY A 142 -10.45 -21.29 -3.58
C GLY A 142 -10.63 -19.80 -3.34
N ALA A 143 -9.54 -19.06 -3.13
CA ALA A 143 -9.59 -17.63 -2.89
C ALA A 143 -9.77 -16.86 -4.20
N SER A 144 -10.79 -16.00 -4.27
CA SER A 144 -11.06 -15.14 -5.43
C SER A 144 -10.26 -13.84 -5.38
N ARG A 145 -9.84 -13.40 -4.19
CA ARG A 145 -9.10 -12.17 -3.94
C ARG A 145 -7.84 -12.44 -3.12
N ILE A 146 -6.74 -11.78 -3.48
CA ILE A 146 -5.47 -11.80 -2.74
C ILE A 146 -5.23 -10.41 -2.17
N ALA A 147 -5.36 -10.25 -0.86
CA ALA A 147 -5.21 -8.98 -0.18
C ALA A 147 -3.76 -8.79 0.33
N LEU A 148 -3.13 -7.69 -0.08
CA LEU A 148 -1.77 -7.31 0.30
C LEU A 148 -1.76 -6.05 1.16
N GLY A 149 -0.88 -6.00 2.17
CA GLY A 149 -0.76 -4.92 3.15
C GLY A 149 -0.09 -3.63 2.64
N HIS A 150 -0.05 -3.40 1.33
CA HIS A 150 0.49 -2.15 0.79
C HIS A 150 -0.46 -0.99 1.08
N HIS A 151 0.12 0.15 1.47
CA HIS A 151 -0.60 1.33 1.90
C HIS A 151 -0.31 2.54 0.99
N ARG A 152 -0.93 3.69 1.27
CA ARG A 152 -0.82 4.92 0.46
C ARG A 152 0.63 5.32 0.19
N ASP A 153 1.47 5.27 1.21
CA ASP A 153 2.87 5.70 1.09
C ASP A 153 3.67 4.76 0.18
N ASP A 154 3.38 3.44 0.16
CA ASP A 154 3.97 2.49 -0.81
C ASP A 154 3.59 2.82 -2.25
N ILE A 155 2.34 3.27 -2.47
CA ILE A 155 1.87 3.70 -3.79
C ILE A 155 2.66 4.91 -4.26
N LEU A 156 2.84 5.91 -3.40
CA LEU A 156 3.64 7.11 -3.68
C LEU A 156 5.13 6.79 -3.88
N GLU A 157 5.72 5.98 -3.00
CA GLU A 157 7.11 5.54 -3.15
C GLU A 157 7.31 4.84 -4.50
N THR A 158 6.38 3.97 -4.90
CA THR A 158 6.43 3.28 -6.19
C THR A 158 6.25 4.23 -7.37
N PHE A 159 5.39 5.24 -7.24
CA PHE A 159 5.22 6.27 -8.26
C PHE A 159 6.51 7.05 -8.49
N PHE A 160 7.14 7.55 -7.43
CA PHE A 160 8.39 8.31 -7.56
C PHE A 160 9.58 7.45 -8.00
N LEU A 161 9.63 6.18 -7.60
CA LEU A 161 10.64 5.25 -8.13
C LEU A 161 10.49 5.06 -9.64
N ASN A 162 9.26 4.89 -10.14
CA ASN A 162 9.03 4.79 -11.58
C ASN A 162 9.29 6.11 -12.31
N LEU A 163 8.93 7.23 -11.72
CA LEU A 163 9.15 8.57 -12.28
C LEU A 163 10.65 8.87 -12.42
N PHE A 164 11.44 8.71 -11.37
CA PHE A 164 12.85 9.09 -11.34
C PHE A 164 13.79 8.08 -11.98
N PHE A 165 13.50 6.79 -11.87
CA PHE A 165 14.40 5.73 -12.32
C PHE A 165 13.84 4.90 -13.47
N GLY A 166 12.52 4.89 -13.65
CA GLY A 166 11.86 4.13 -14.71
C GLY A 166 11.37 4.95 -15.89
N GLY A 167 11.40 6.30 -15.81
CA GLY A 167 10.89 7.20 -16.86
C GLY A 167 9.40 6.95 -17.18
N LYS A 168 8.59 6.60 -16.16
CA LYS A 168 7.19 6.22 -16.35
C LYS A 168 6.30 6.84 -15.28
N LEU A 169 5.18 7.41 -15.69
CA LEU A 169 4.08 7.80 -14.80
C LEU A 169 3.29 6.53 -14.40
N LYS A 170 3.81 5.79 -13.43
CA LYS A 170 3.25 4.52 -13.00
C LYS A 170 3.35 4.37 -11.48
N ALA A 171 2.21 4.19 -10.83
CA ALA A 171 2.13 3.86 -9.41
C ALA A 171 1.83 2.37 -9.19
N MET A 172 1.66 1.98 -7.94
CA MET A 172 1.17 0.65 -7.57
C MET A 172 -0.37 0.66 -7.65
N PRO A 173 -1.00 -0.17 -8.49
CA PRO A 173 -2.45 -0.16 -8.64
C PRO A 173 -3.15 -0.71 -7.39
N PRO A 174 -4.29 -0.14 -6.98
CA PRO A 174 -5.06 -0.62 -5.83
C PRO A 174 -5.72 -1.99 -6.08
N LYS A 175 -6.06 -2.30 -7.33
CA LYS A 175 -6.65 -3.56 -7.79
C LYS A 175 -6.05 -3.95 -9.14
N LEU A 176 -5.67 -5.20 -9.33
CA LEU A 176 -5.18 -5.71 -10.62
C LEU A 176 -5.41 -7.22 -10.74
N ALA A 177 -5.50 -7.73 -11.96
CA ALA A 177 -5.43 -9.18 -12.20
C ALA A 177 -4.03 -9.71 -11.89
N SER A 178 -3.94 -10.94 -11.41
CA SER A 178 -2.66 -11.65 -11.26
C SER A 178 -1.99 -11.90 -12.61
N ASP A 179 -0.68 -12.14 -12.61
CA ASP A 179 0.08 -12.34 -13.86
C ASP A 179 -0.44 -13.55 -14.67
N ASP A 180 -1.06 -14.53 -14.02
CA ASP A 180 -1.68 -15.71 -14.63
C ASP A 180 -3.18 -15.51 -14.97
N GLY A 181 -3.73 -14.33 -14.68
CA GLY A 181 -5.13 -13.97 -14.93
C GLY A 181 -6.17 -14.67 -14.05
N LYS A 182 -5.76 -15.52 -13.11
CA LYS A 182 -6.68 -16.37 -12.33
C LYS A 182 -7.23 -15.70 -11.08
N HIS A 183 -6.52 -14.73 -10.53
CA HIS A 183 -6.85 -14.09 -9.26
C HIS A 183 -6.85 -12.58 -9.38
N VAL A 184 -7.57 -11.91 -8.49
CA VAL A 184 -7.54 -10.46 -8.35
C VAL A 184 -6.74 -10.09 -7.11
N VAL A 185 -5.66 -9.35 -7.30
CA VAL A 185 -4.84 -8.78 -6.22
C VAL A 185 -5.41 -7.44 -5.80
N ILE A 186 -5.65 -7.26 -4.51
CA ILE A 186 -6.25 -6.04 -3.93
C ILE A 186 -5.36 -5.44 -2.83
N ARG A 187 -5.46 -4.12 -2.65
CA ARG A 187 -4.73 -3.35 -1.63
C ARG A 187 -5.70 -2.48 -0.83
N PRO A 188 -6.45 -3.07 0.10
CA PRO A 188 -7.47 -2.34 0.86
C PRO A 188 -6.94 -1.13 1.64
N LEU A 189 -5.64 -1.12 1.98
CA LEU A 189 -5.00 -0.01 2.67
C LEU A 189 -4.53 1.13 1.74
N ALA A 190 -4.96 1.15 0.47
CA ALA A 190 -4.49 2.13 -0.54
C ALA A 190 -4.65 3.60 -0.10
N TYR A 191 -5.64 3.94 0.72
CA TYR A 191 -5.85 5.30 1.23
C TYR A 191 -5.28 5.53 2.64
N VAL A 192 -4.74 4.49 3.27
CA VAL A 192 -4.25 4.54 4.65
C VAL A 192 -2.79 5.02 4.69
N LYS A 193 -2.50 5.98 5.55
CA LYS A 193 -1.15 6.53 5.77
C LYS A 193 -0.30 5.57 6.62
N GLU A 194 0.97 5.39 6.27
CA GLU A 194 1.91 4.56 7.03
C GLU A 194 1.98 4.94 8.50
N LYS A 195 2.01 6.25 8.80
CA LYS A 195 2.06 6.77 10.17
C LYS A 195 0.87 6.31 11.04
N ASP A 196 -0.30 6.17 10.42
CA ASP A 196 -1.50 5.71 11.11
C ASP A 196 -1.44 4.21 11.39
N LEU A 197 -0.94 3.41 10.43
CA LEU A 197 -0.69 1.97 10.64
C LEU A 197 0.38 1.73 11.71
N ALA A 198 1.47 2.49 11.70
CA ALA A 198 2.53 2.39 12.71
C ALA A 198 2.00 2.71 14.12
N ARG A 199 1.15 3.75 14.24
CA ARG A 199 0.49 4.08 15.51
C ARG A 199 -0.49 2.99 15.91
N TYR A 200 -1.27 2.48 14.96
CA TYR A 200 -2.25 1.42 15.21
C TYR A 200 -1.60 0.13 15.68
N ALA A 201 -0.51 -0.28 15.05
CA ALA A 201 0.24 -1.46 15.43
C ALA A 201 0.75 -1.41 16.88
N LYS A 202 1.19 -0.23 17.33
CA LYS A 202 1.58 -0.01 18.73
C LYS A 202 0.40 -0.14 19.68
N VAL A 203 -0.74 0.48 19.34
CA VAL A 203 -1.96 0.44 20.16
C VAL A 203 -2.52 -0.98 20.28
N ARG A 204 -2.46 -1.74 19.18
CA ARG A 204 -2.93 -3.14 19.14
C ARG A 204 -1.91 -4.13 19.67
N ALA A 205 -0.69 -3.68 19.98
CA ALA A 205 0.43 -4.53 20.43
C ALA A 205 0.66 -5.76 19.52
N PHE A 206 0.62 -5.55 18.18
CA PHE A 206 0.85 -6.65 17.26
C PHE A 206 2.23 -7.28 17.47
N PRO A 207 2.36 -8.60 17.42
CA PRO A 207 3.62 -9.31 17.57
C PRO A 207 4.45 -9.21 16.27
N ILE A 208 5.02 -8.01 16.03
CA ILE A 208 5.73 -7.71 14.78
C ILE A 208 7.01 -8.51 14.68
N ILE A 209 7.19 -9.21 13.56
CA ILE A 209 8.42 -9.90 13.19
C ILE A 209 9.31 -8.92 12.42
N PRO A 210 10.56 -8.66 12.85
CA PRO A 210 11.48 -7.77 12.14
C PRO A 210 11.73 -8.23 10.69
N CYS A 211 11.81 -7.26 9.74
CA CYS A 211 11.90 -7.53 8.30
C CYS A 211 13.34 -7.43 7.74
N ASP A 212 14.36 -7.42 8.58
CA ASP A 212 15.77 -7.22 8.21
C ASP A 212 16.56 -8.53 7.98
N LEU A 213 15.85 -9.64 7.93
CA LEU A 213 16.44 -10.98 7.80
C LEU A 213 17.15 -11.24 6.45
N CYS A 214 16.89 -10.48 5.39
CA CYS A 214 17.45 -10.75 4.06
C CYS A 214 18.65 -9.89 3.66
N GLY A 215 18.99 -8.81 4.39
CA GLY A 215 20.19 -7.97 4.15
C GLY A 215 20.28 -7.28 2.79
N SER A 216 19.19 -7.19 2.03
CA SER A 216 19.16 -6.70 0.66
C SER A 216 19.31 -5.16 0.56
N GLN A 217 20.11 -4.69 -0.42
CA GLN A 217 20.42 -3.26 -0.64
C GLN A 217 19.37 -2.50 -1.46
N ASP A 218 18.36 -3.14 -2.05
CA ASP A 218 17.29 -2.50 -2.85
C ASP A 218 16.50 -1.41 -2.09
N HIS A 219 16.72 -1.34 -0.79
CA HIS A 219 16.11 -0.32 0.06
C HIS A 219 16.71 1.08 -0.08
N LEU A 220 17.87 1.27 -0.75
CA LEU A 220 18.53 2.58 -0.80
C LEU A 220 17.70 3.61 -1.57
N GLN A 221 17.29 3.30 -2.81
CA GLN A 221 16.46 4.21 -3.61
C GLN A 221 15.10 4.44 -2.97
N ARG A 222 14.44 3.37 -2.49
CA ARG A 222 13.17 3.49 -1.77
C ARG A 222 13.31 4.29 -0.47
N LYS A 223 14.41 4.11 0.28
CA LYS A 223 14.70 4.91 1.47
C LYS A 223 14.90 6.38 1.13
N GLN A 224 15.60 6.69 0.03
CA GLN A 224 15.80 8.07 -0.45
C GLN A 224 14.46 8.71 -0.82
N VAL A 225 13.63 8.05 -1.61
CA VAL A 225 12.29 8.53 -1.97
C VAL A 225 11.43 8.75 -0.72
N LYS A 226 11.42 7.79 0.21
CA LYS A 226 10.71 7.91 1.48
C LYS A 226 11.18 9.09 2.32
N GLN A 227 12.49 9.31 2.38
CA GLN A 227 13.06 10.46 3.10
C GLN A 227 12.66 11.78 2.42
N MET A 228 12.73 11.86 1.10
CA MET A 228 12.29 13.02 0.32
C MET A 228 10.81 13.35 0.62
N LEU A 229 9.92 12.37 0.55
CA LEU A 229 8.49 12.57 0.86
C LEU A 229 8.25 13.06 2.29
N ARG A 230 9.01 12.53 3.26
CA ARG A 230 8.95 13.00 4.66
C ARG A 230 9.42 14.44 4.82
N LEU A 231 10.48 14.84 4.13
CA LEU A 231 10.97 16.22 4.12
C LEU A 231 9.94 17.15 3.48
N TRP A 232 9.36 16.78 2.35
CA TRP A 232 8.30 17.54 1.70
C TRP A 232 7.06 17.73 2.58
N GLU A 233 6.61 16.66 3.25
CA GLU A 233 5.46 16.77 4.16
C GLU A 233 5.76 17.66 5.37
N LYS A 234 7.03 17.68 5.84
CA LYS A 234 7.47 18.55 6.95
C LYS A 234 7.55 20.01 6.52
N GLU A 235 8.14 20.28 5.36
CA GLU A 235 8.34 21.64 4.85
C GLU A 235 7.07 22.24 4.25
N PHE A 236 6.28 21.41 3.59
CA PHE A 236 5.02 21.78 2.93
C PHE A 236 3.88 20.82 3.36
N PRO A 237 3.28 21.01 4.54
CA PRO A 237 2.23 20.15 5.03
C PRO A 237 1.07 20.02 4.04
N GLY A 238 0.63 18.77 3.76
CA GLY A 238 -0.43 18.46 2.81
C GLY A 238 0.03 18.27 1.35
N ARG A 239 1.29 18.62 1.00
CA ARG A 239 1.79 18.46 -0.37
C ARG A 239 1.82 16.99 -0.83
N VAL A 240 2.18 16.08 0.06
CA VAL A 240 2.18 14.65 -0.23
C VAL A 240 0.76 14.13 -0.49
N GLU A 241 -0.24 14.69 0.19
CA GLU A 241 -1.66 14.40 -0.07
C GLU A 241 -2.08 14.88 -1.46
N THR A 242 -1.70 16.11 -1.82
CA THR A 242 -1.98 16.67 -3.16
C THR A 242 -1.40 15.79 -4.27
N VAL A 243 -0.14 15.33 -4.12
CA VAL A 243 0.47 14.41 -5.09
C VAL A 243 -0.29 13.08 -5.15
N PHE A 244 -0.75 12.55 -4.02
CA PHE A 244 -1.55 11.32 -4.04
C PHE A 244 -2.88 11.52 -4.76
N ASN A 245 -3.56 12.64 -4.53
CA ASN A 245 -4.83 12.96 -5.17
C ASN A 245 -4.66 13.17 -6.69
N SER A 246 -3.51 13.69 -7.16
CA SER A 246 -3.26 13.87 -8.59
C SER A 246 -3.21 12.54 -9.35
N LEU A 247 -2.85 11.43 -8.69
CA LEU A 247 -2.90 10.10 -9.30
C LEU A 247 -4.32 9.64 -9.67
N GLN A 248 -5.34 10.29 -9.11
CA GLN A 248 -6.76 10.00 -9.37
C GLN A 248 -7.40 11.03 -10.33
N ARG A 249 -6.63 12.05 -10.73
CA ARG A 249 -7.11 13.17 -11.56
C ARG A 249 -6.12 13.38 -12.70
N VAL A 250 -6.17 12.50 -13.67
CA VAL A 250 -5.29 12.55 -14.86
C VAL A 250 -6.04 13.24 -15.99
N ALA A 251 -5.40 14.24 -16.60
CA ALA A 251 -5.87 14.88 -17.84
C ALA A 251 -5.08 14.29 -19.03
N PRO A 252 -5.59 13.30 -19.75
CA PRO A 252 -4.88 12.60 -20.82
C PRO A 252 -4.38 13.51 -21.92
N SER A 253 -5.17 14.51 -22.30
CA SER A 253 -4.85 15.51 -23.32
C SER A 253 -3.66 16.40 -22.98
N HIS A 254 -3.28 16.47 -21.70
CA HIS A 254 -2.15 17.28 -21.19
C HIS A 254 -0.90 16.44 -20.88
N LEU A 255 -0.92 15.15 -21.23
CA LEU A 255 0.24 14.25 -21.16
C LEU A 255 0.74 13.94 -22.58
N LEU A 256 2.01 13.58 -22.73
CA LEU A 256 2.63 13.31 -24.02
C LEU A 256 2.46 11.86 -24.51
N ASP A 257 1.61 11.06 -23.87
CA ASP A 257 1.39 9.67 -24.23
C ASP A 257 0.33 9.53 -25.34
N ARG A 258 0.82 9.27 -26.57
CA ARG A 258 -0.02 9.08 -27.77
C ARG A 258 -0.94 7.85 -27.73
N LYS A 259 -0.76 6.94 -26.77
CA LYS A 259 -1.68 5.81 -26.55
C LYS A 259 -2.82 6.19 -25.61
N LEU A 260 -2.61 7.21 -24.78
CA LEU A 260 -3.57 7.70 -23.82
C LEU A 260 -4.51 8.75 -24.42
N PHE A 261 -3.99 9.53 -25.40
CA PHE A 261 -4.75 10.57 -26.08
C PHE A 261 -4.41 10.60 -27.59
N ASP A 262 -5.43 10.75 -28.43
CA ASP A 262 -5.29 10.78 -29.90
C ASP A 262 -5.03 12.23 -30.40
N PHE A 263 -3.79 12.68 -30.31
CA PHE A 263 -3.38 14.01 -30.75
C PHE A 263 -3.61 14.26 -32.26
N PRO A 264 -3.40 13.28 -33.17
CA PRO A 264 -3.71 13.47 -34.59
C PRO A 264 -5.18 13.78 -34.89
N ALA A 265 -6.11 13.35 -34.05
CA ALA A 265 -7.53 13.63 -34.20
C ALA A 265 -7.95 15.03 -33.72
N VAL A 266 -7.05 15.79 -33.10
CA VAL A 266 -7.37 17.14 -32.59
C VAL A 266 -7.55 18.10 -33.76
N ALA A 267 -8.77 18.66 -33.91
CA ALA A 267 -9.11 19.65 -34.90
C ALA A 267 -9.96 20.78 -34.29
N ALA A 268 -9.85 21.99 -34.84
CA ALA A 268 -10.70 23.08 -34.41
C ALA A 268 -12.16 22.80 -34.78
N SER A 269 -13.01 22.65 -33.79
CA SER A 269 -14.45 22.37 -33.99
C SER A 269 -15.32 23.63 -34.08
N GLY A 270 -14.77 24.80 -33.74
CA GLY A 270 -15.53 26.06 -33.60
C GLY A 270 -16.47 26.09 -32.40
N MET A 271 -16.49 25.01 -31.57
CA MET A 271 -17.26 24.93 -30.34
C MET A 271 -16.36 24.89 -29.12
N THR A 272 -16.80 25.46 -28.00
CA THR A 272 -16.10 25.33 -26.71
C THR A 272 -16.13 23.90 -26.26
N THR A 273 -14.96 23.34 -25.89
CA THR A 273 -14.83 22.00 -25.31
C THR A 273 -14.60 22.12 -23.81
N GLU A 274 -15.17 21.19 -23.03
CA GLU A 274 -14.96 21.14 -21.58
C GLU A 274 -13.50 20.85 -21.20
N ASP A 275 -12.74 20.17 -22.08
CA ASP A 275 -11.34 19.78 -21.91
C ASP A 275 -10.33 20.72 -22.58
N GLY A 276 -10.72 21.97 -22.89
CA GLY A 276 -9.83 22.98 -23.47
C GLY A 276 -8.81 23.54 -22.48
N ASP A 277 -8.32 24.76 -22.76
CA ASP A 277 -7.31 25.45 -21.94
C ASP A 277 -7.71 25.77 -20.49
N LYS A 278 -8.90 25.37 -20.06
CA LYS A 278 -9.40 25.52 -18.68
C LYS A 278 -8.50 24.93 -17.60
N ALA A 279 -7.58 24.01 -17.96
CA ALA A 279 -6.59 23.49 -17.01
C ALA A 279 -5.70 24.58 -16.37
N PHE A 280 -5.66 25.77 -16.97
CA PHE A 280 -4.92 26.93 -16.48
C PHE A 280 -5.81 28.04 -15.90
N ASP A 281 -7.12 27.80 -15.76
CA ASP A 281 -8.03 28.78 -15.18
C ASP A 281 -7.67 29.06 -13.70
N ALA A 282 -7.61 30.35 -13.36
CA ALA A 282 -7.19 30.84 -12.06
C ALA A 282 -8.06 30.29 -10.88
N GLU A 283 -9.27 29.81 -11.15
CA GLU A 283 -10.18 29.23 -10.17
C GLU A 283 -9.66 27.92 -9.60
N ASP A 284 -8.93 27.11 -10.38
CA ASP A 284 -8.32 25.86 -9.89
C ASP A 284 -7.10 26.10 -8.98
N PHE A 285 -6.50 27.28 -9.05
CA PHE A 285 -5.36 27.67 -8.22
C PHE A 285 -5.74 28.51 -7.01
N SER A 286 -6.97 28.97 -6.90
CA SER A 286 -7.44 29.85 -5.80
C SER A 286 -7.42 29.17 -4.42
N SER A 287 -7.35 27.83 -4.37
CA SER A 287 -7.22 27.06 -3.11
C SER A 287 -5.75 26.83 -2.69
N ILE A 288 -4.79 27.21 -3.54
CA ILE A 288 -3.35 27.10 -3.24
C ILE A 288 -2.86 28.49 -2.86
N ALA A 289 -2.80 28.79 -1.56
CA ALA A 289 -2.15 30.00 -1.11
C ALA A 289 -0.74 30.10 -1.71
N PRO A 290 -0.37 31.20 -2.38
CA PRO A 290 0.94 31.34 -2.99
C PRO A 290 2.01 31.37 -1.90
N SER A 291 2.69 30.27 -1.68
CA SER A 291 3.96 30.30 -0.95
C SER A 291 4.99 30.95 -1.86
N PRO A 292 5.66 32.01 -1.43
CA PRO A 292 6.68 32.66 -2.24
C PRO A 292 7.77 31.63 -2.59
N LEU A 293 8.00 31.42 -3.89
CA LEU A 293 9.15 30.68 -4.39
C LEU A 293 10.42 31.39 -3.89
N ARG A 294 11.06 30.89 -2.84
CA ARG A 294 12.42 31.27 -2.49
C ARG A 294 13.36 30.65 -3.51
N ILE A 295 13.77 31.45 -4.49
CA ILE A 295 14.93 31.14 -5.35
C ILE A 295 16.15 31.14 -4.44
N MET A 296 16.73 29.99 -4.18
CA MET A 296 18.03 29.89 -3.48
C MET A 296 19.08 30.47 -4.39
N PRO A 297 19.93 31.43 -3.93
CA PRO A 297 21.05 31.89 -4.73
C PRO A 297 22.04 30.73 -4.94
N THR A 298 22.48 30.55 -6.18
CA THR A 298 23.58 29.64 -6.52
C THR A 298 24.81 29.98 -5.70
N PRO A 299 25.43 28.99 -5.02
CA PRO A 299 26.71 29.24 -4.37
C PRO A 299 27.77 29.59 -5.43
N LYS A 300 28.55 30.68 -5.16
CA LYS A 300 29.70 31.09 -5.97
C LYS A 300 30.83 30.09 -5.84
#